data_516a57b1846edf464cfeb9433cff7727
#
_entry.id   516a57b1846edf464cfeb9433cff7727
#
_cell.length_a   1.000
_cell.length_b   1.000
_cell.length_c   1.000
_cell.angle_alpha   90.00
_cell.angle_beta   90.00
_cell.angle_gamma   90.00
#
_symmetry.space_group_name_H-M   'P 1'
#
loop_
_entity.id
_entity.type
_entity.pdbx_description
1 polymer ?
#
loop_
_entity_poly.entity_id
_entity_poly.type
_entity_poly.pdbx_seq_one_letter_code
_entity_poly.pdbx_strand_id
1 'polypeptide(L)'
;MKAIISLAIFLMTTLTAWADSAKDRWTVYQSYSNITEIEPAGTVCFVLASNSVFSYDTTDGLVQTYDKAGVMSDVGVSHIAWAKTSKRLVVVYTNSNIDLLSANGDVINAPDFYLKTTTLDKTINHIDFDGPYAYLSTAFGVVKLNTRDGAIMDTYDLGTNVSYTYVKNGYLYAESKERGRLRCKLTDNLLDKSNWVREDGFTTLREDRTNVQDTQTKLWWTKTADGKLTYYALDADGKRTYMTEGVQPEGPVSNNFYRLYAHNGKIYAVGGLWSQEKDGKQAGEVHVWDGTTWSHFEQPTAEQLGHKNVDYLCMDFDPLKEGHVMVGAKSGLYEFQDGKFVKCYNLDNSPLESATADKSKNYVLTTGVKYDSTGNLWVLNSQSTNPLKMLSKDGEWSVMSNIGLKKDNAWNVKELFLSPTYGYMWFVNSYWEETKLFAYDYKNNKLYDAGGPKFTNEDNATLKPYYLFHVTEDKNKNIWLSTSAGPLYMTPNDVANGGGWVTQHKVPRNDGTNLADYLLSNVETRCIAVDGGNRKWIA
;
A
#
# COMPACT_ATOMS: atom_id res chain seq x y z
N MET A 1 -7.47 59.05 2.82
CA MET A 1 -6.44 58.28 3.56
C MET A 1 -6.99 57.18 4.46
N LYS A 2 -7.94 57.44 5.39
CA LYS A 2 -8.46 56.41 6.28
C LYS A 2 -9.17 55.22 5.56
N ALA A 3 -9.91 55.47 4.48
CA ALA A 3 -10.61 54.42 3.71
C ALA A 3 -9.64 53.51 2.93
N ILE A 4 -8.52 54.05 2.45
CA ILE A 4 -7.50 53.27 1.71
C ILE A 4 -6.71 52.39 2.66
N ILE A 5 -6.43 52.85 3.89
CA ILE A 5 -5.76 52.08 4.92
C ILE A 5 -6.63 50.91 5.42
N SER A 6 -7.96 51.13 5.56
CA SER A 6 -8.91 50.07 5.94
C SER A 6 -9.05 49.00 4.85
N LEU A 7 -9.03 49.39 3.58
CA LEU A 7 -9.08 48.44 2.47
C LEU A 7 -7.78 47.62 2.35
N ALA A 8 -6.62 48.23 2.59
CA ALA A 8 -5.32 47.54 2.57
C ALA A 8 -5.19 46.53 3.75
N ILE A 9 -5.69 46.87 4.94
CA ILE A 9 -5.71 45.96 6.09
C ILE A 9 -6.67 44.80 5.85
N PHE A 10 -7.85 45.03 5.23
CA PHE A 10 -8.79 43.96 4.88
C PHE A 10 -8.25 43.05 3.80
N LEU A 11 -7.54 43.56 2.80
CA LEU A 11 -6.85 42.73 1.78
C LEU A 11 -5.70 41.92 2.39
N MET A 12 -4.91 42.48 3.31
CA MET A 12 -3.83 41.74 3.98
C MET A 12 -4.35 40.61 4.89
N THR A 13 -5.47 40.83 5.60
CA THR A 13 -6.06 39.79 6.46
C THR A 13 -6.71 38.66 5.65
N THR A 14 -7.27 38.95 4.47
CA THR A 14 -7.81 37.91 3.58
C THR A 14 -6.72 37.12 2.88
N LEU A 15 -5.57 37.75 2.53
CA LEU A 15 -4.42 37.06 1.95
C LEU A 15 -3.71 36.14 2.95
N THR A 16 -3.63 36.51 4.24
CA THR A 16 -3.06 35.64 5.26
C THR A 16 -3.98 34.47 5.60
N ALA A 17 -5.30 34.67 5.60
CA ALA A 17 -6.27 33.57 5.83
C ALA A 17 -6.27 32.55 4.67
N TRP A 18 -5.99 32.97 3.45
CA TRP A 18 -5.85 32.05 2.31
C TRP A 18 -4.49 31.34 2.28
N ALA A 19 -3.43 31.95 2.79
CA ALA A 19 -2.10 31.32 2.86
C ALA A 19 -2.02 30.22 3.92
N ASP A 20 -2.71 30.36 5.06
CA ASP A 20 -2.72 29.34 6.13
C ASP A 20 -3.59 28.14 5.77
N SER A 21 -4.68 28.30 5.00
CA SER A 21 -5.53 27.18 4.59
C SER A 21 -4.91 26.27 3.52
N ALA A 22 -3.85 26.72 2.85
CA ALA A 22 -3.13 25.92 1.85
C ALA A 22 -1.96 25.11 2.40
N LYS A 23 -1.52 25.39 3.64
CA LYS A 23 -0.30 24.80 4.21
C LYS A 23 -0.45 23.39 4.79
N ASP A 24 -1.67 22.95 5.12
CA ASP A 24 -1.90 21.69 5.82
C ASP A 24 -2.90 20.77 5.10
N ARG A 25 -3.01 20.87 3.79
CA ARG A 25 -3.91 20.00 3.03
C ARG A 25 -3.19 18.71 2.61
N TRP A 26 -3.48 17.63 3.29
CA TRP A 26 -3.11 16.31 2.83
C TRP A 26 -3.87 15.96 1.55
N THR A 27 -3.17 15.44 0.55
CA THR A 27 -3.78 14.86 -0.66
C THR A 27 -3.55 13.36 -0.63
N VAL A 28 -4.63 12.60 -0.79
CA VAL A 28 -4.59 11.15 -0.83
C VAL A 28 -4.65 10.70 -2.30
N TYR A 29 -3.68 9.89 -2.70
CA TYR A 29 -3.62 9.31 -4.02
C TYR A 29 -4.00 7.83 -3.94
N GLN A 30 -5.23 7.52 -4.33
CA GLN A 30 -5.77 6.15 -4.34
C GLN A 30 -6.10 5.71 -5.77
N SER A 31 -6.02 4.40 -6.01
CA SER A 31 -6.50 3.79 -7.23
C SER A 31 -8.02 3.62 -7.21
N TYR A 32 -8.64 3.81 -8.37
CA TYR A 32 -10.05 3.56 -8.61
C TYR A 32 -10.27 2.65 -9.84
N SER A 33 -9.25 1.87 -10.22
CA SER A 33 -9.23 1.13 -11.48
C SER A 33 -9.99 -0.20 -11.46
N ASN A 34 -10.18 -0.81 -10.28
CA ASN A 34 -10.82 -2.12 -10.17
C ASN A 34 -12.15 -2.02 -9.42
N ILE A 35 -13.23 -1.80 -10.16
CA ILE A 35 -14.60 -1.74 -9.60
C ILE A 35 -15.03 -3.14 -9.16
N THR A 36 -15.41 -3.27 -7.89
CA THR A 36 -15.88 -4.51 -7.26
C THR A 36 -17.34 -4.43 -6.82
N GLU A 37 -17.83 -3.25 -6.43
CA GLU A 37 -19.20 -3.05 -5.99
C GLU A 37 -19.75 -1.70 -6.48
N ILE A 38 -21.02 -1.70 -6.90
CA ILE A 38 -21.75 -0.53 -7.39
C ILE A 38 -23.06 -0.43 -6.62
N GLU A 39 -23.30 0.71 -5.96
CA GLU A 39 -24.48 0.95 -5.12
C GLU A 39 -25.24 2.20 -5.57
N PRO A 40 -26.29 2.04 -6.41
CA PRO A 40 -27.12 3.15 -6.83
C PRO A 40 -27.98 3.71 -5.68
N ALA A 41 -28.01 5.03 -5.57
CA ALA A 41 -28.72 5.79 -4.55
C ALA A 41 -29.56 6.92 -5.16
N GLY A 42 -30.29 6.64 -6.22
CA GLY A 42 -31.08 7.60 -6.99
C GLY A 42 -30.21 8.29 -8.05
N THR A 43 -30.00 9.62 -7.95
CA THR A 43 -29.13 10.35 -8.90
C THR A 43 -27.66 10.10 -8.63
N VAL A 44 -27.29 9.74 -7.41
CA VAL A 44 -25.93 9.42 -7.01
C VAL A 44 -25.70 7.91 -7.10
N CYS A 45 -24.56 7.51 -7.61
CA CYS A 45 -24.10 6.13 -7.58
C CYS A 45 -22.77 6.05 -6.84
N PHE A 46 -22.72 5.26 -5.75
CA PHE A 46 -21.49 4.97 -5.02
C PHE A 46 -20.79 3.76 -5.59
N VAL A 47 -19.46 3.78 -5.59
CA VAL A 47 -18.64 2.73 -6.21
C VAL A 47 -17.49 2.38 -5.27
N LEU A 48 -17.32 1.09 -5.04
CA LEU A 48 -16.12 0.53 -4.42
C LEU A 48 -15.17 0.08 -5.54
N ALA A 49 -14.00 0.71 -5.59
CA ALA A 49 -12.98 0.38 -6.56
C ALA A 49 -11.59 0.37 -5.90
N SER A 50 -10.82 -0.70 -6.09
CA SER A 50 -9.46 -0.86 -5.51
C SER A 50 -9.40 -0.56 -4.00
N ASN A 51 -10.43 -0.99 -3.23
CA ASN A 51 -10.60 -0.71 -1.79
C ASN A 51 -10.80 0.77 -1.44
N SER A 52 -11.18 1.60 -2.39
CA SER A 52 -11.46 3.04 -2.27
C SER A 52 -12.88 3.34 -2.72
N VAL A 53 -13.48 4.41 -2.20
CA VAL A 53 -14.87 4.79 -2.52
C VAL A 53 -14.90 6.09 -3.30
N PHE A 54 -15.70 6.12 -4.34
CA PHE A 54 -16.09 7.35 -5.02
C PHE A 54 -17.58 7.35 -5.36
N SER A 55 -18.12 8.48 -5.72
CA SER A 55 -19.46 8.59 -6.26
C SER A 55 -19.50 9.38 -7.55
N TYR A 56 -20.56 9.16 -8.31
CA TYR A 56 -20.91 9.92 -9.51
C TYR A 56 -22.36 10.38 -9.41
N ASP A 57 -22.61 11.67 -9.59
CA ASP A 57 -23.96 12.23 -9.65
C ASP A 57 -24.37 12.44 -11.12
N THR A 58 -25.49 11.85 -11.53
CA THR A 58 -26.01 11.94 -12.89
C THR A 58 -26.61 13.31 -13.21
N THR A 59 -26.89 14.17 -12.21
CA THR A 59 -27.52 15.48 -12.42
C THR A 59 -26.56 16.53 -12.95
N ASP A 60 -25.31 16.49 -12.53
CA ASP A 60 -24.27 17.46 -12.90
C ASP A 60 -22.96 16.85 -13.39
N GLY A 61 -22.87 15.50 -13.33
CA GLY A 61 -21.65 14.76 -13.72
C GLY A 61 -20.53 14.84 -12.69
N LEU A 62 -20.82 15.26 -11.45
CA LEU A 62 -19.82 15.39 -10.39
C LEU A 62 -19.27 14.02 -9.98
N VAL A 63 -17.95 13.91 -9.99
CA VAL A 63 -17.19 12.79 -9.41
C VAL A 63 -16.64 13.24 -8.08
N GLN A 64 -16.97 12.53 -7.01
CA GLN A 64 -16.47 12.81 -5.66
C GLN A 64 -15.77 11.59 -5.09
N THR A 65 -14.57 11.78 -4.54
CA THR A 65 -13.80 10.74 -3.83
C THR A 65 -13.96 10.88 -2.32
N TYR A 66 -13.89 9.76 -1.62
CA TYR A 66 -14.00 9.69 -0.17
C TYR A 66 -12.78 9.01 0.41
N ASP A 67 -12.07 9.71 1.29
CA ASP A 67 -10.83 9.23 1.89
C ASP A 67 -10.67 9.69 3.35
N LYS A 68 -9.64 9.16 4.01
CA LYS A 68 -9.34 9.44 5.43
C LYS A 68 -8.81 10.87 5.68
N ALA A 69 -8.28 11.54 4.70
CA ALA A 69 -7.89 12.96 4.83
C ALA A 69 -9.11 13.89 4.76
N GLY A 70 -10.22 13.42 4.20
CA GLY A 70 -11.50 14.10 4.12
C GLY A 70 -12.48 13.68 5.23
N VAL A 71 -13.37 12.77 4.93
CA VAL A 71 -14.52 12.43 5.79
C VAL A 71 -14.53 11.00 6.33
N MET A 72 -13.75 10.09 5.73
CA MET A 72 -13.74 8.68 6.10
C MET A 72 -12.93 8.45 7.38
N SER A 73 -13.40 7.51 8.21
CA SER A 73 -12.74 7.20 9.49
C SER A 73 -11.51 6.30 9.33
N ASP A 74 -11.44 5.53 8.25
CA ASP A 74 -10.36 4.57 8.05
C ASP A 74 -10.00 4.38 6.55
N VAL A 75 -9.11 3.45 6.25
CA VAL A 75 -8.64 3.07 4.91
C VAL A 75 -8.91 1.60 4.62
N GLY A 76 -8.91 1.22 3.34
CA GLY A 76 -9.07 -0.17 2.95
C GLY A 76 -10.52 -0.65 3.11
N VAL A 77 -11.43 -0.10 2.30
CA VAL A 77 -12.84 -0.51 2.28
C VAL A 77 -12.97 -1.91 1.67
N SER A 78 -13.69 -2.79 2.37
CA SER A 78 -13.98 -4.17 1.93
C SER A 78 -15.35 -4.31 1.28
N HIS A 79 -16.36 -3.60 1.78
CA HIS A 79 -17.74 -3.65 1.27
C HIS A 79 -18.42 -2.30 1.39
N ILE A 80 -19.35 -2.04 0.45
CA ILE A 80 -20.32 -0.94 0.54
C ILE A 80 -21.72 -1.48 0.30
N ALA A 81 -22.73 -0.85 0.93
CA ALA A 81 -24.13 -1.18 0.67
C ALA A 81 -25.05 0.01 0.99
N TRP A 82 -25.98 0.35 0.10
CA TRP A 82 -26.88 1.48 0.26
C TRP A 82 -28.13 1.13 1.09
N ALA A 83 -28.24 1.67 2.31
CA ALA A 83 -29.39 1.54 3.18
C ALA A 83 -30.50 2.53 2.76
N LYS A 84 -31.43 2.07 1.94
CA LYS A 84 -32.52 2.92 1.35
C LYS A 84 -33.37 3.64 2.40
N THR A 85 -33.67 2.98 3.53
CA THR A 85 -34.51 3.51 4.60
C THR A 85 -33.86 4.67 5.35
N SER A 86 -32.58 4.58 5.66
CA SER A 86 -31.81 5.61 6.37
C SER A 86 -31.14 6.61 5.43
N LYS A 87 -31.11 6.32 4.11
CA LYS A 87 -30.39 7.08 3.08
C LYS A 87 -28.90 7.25 3.44
N ARG A 88 -28.25 6.15 3.81
CA ARG A 88 -26.83 6.09 4.14
C ARG A 88 -26.18 4.91 3.45
N LEU A 89 -24.96 5.11 2.99
CA LEU A 89 -24.09 4.04 2.54
C LEU A 89 -23.41 3.44 3.78
N VAL A 90 -23.61 2.16 4.01
CA VAL A 90 -22.81 1.39 4.97
C VAL A 90 -21.47 1.10 4.31
N VAL A 91 -20.38 1.59 4.88
CA VAL A 91 -19.01 1.39 4.42
C VAL A 91 -18.29 0.53 5.45
N VAL A 92 -17.85 -0.65 5.04
CA VAL A 92 -17.14 -1.60 5.90
C VAL A 92 -15.66 -1.61 5.53
N TYR A 93 -14.80 -1.48 6.52
CA TYR A 93 -13.35 -1.55 6.34
C TYR A 93 -12.81 -2.95 6.59
N THR A 94 -11.63 -3.23 6.07
CA THR A 94 -10.94 -4.54 6.24
C THR A 94 -10.62 -4.86 7.69
N ASN A 95 -10.51 -3.87 8.56
CA ASN A 95 -10.35 -4.02 10.02
C ASN A 95 -11.69 -4.15 10.77
N SER A 96 -12.81 -4.20 10.06
CA SER A 96 -14.18 -4.28 10.60
C SER A 96 -14.69 -3.00 11.28
N ASN A 97 -14.03 -1.85 11.09
CA ASN A 97 -14.62 -0.55 11.38
C ASN A 97 -15.76 -0.27 10.37
N ILE A 98 -16.69 0.58 10.72
CA ILE A 98 -17.87 0.87 9.90
C ILE A 98 -18.13 2.37 9.88
N ASP A 99 -18.36 2.92 8.69
CA ASP A 99 -18.91 4.27 8.51
C ASP A 99 -20.29 4.22 7.87
N LEU A 100 -21.13 5.18 8.23
CA LEU A 100 -22.42 5.46 7.61
C LEU A 100 -22.34 6.79 6.88
N LEU A 101 -22.07 6.74 5.57
CA LEU A 101 -21.89 7.91 4.71
C LEU A 101 -23.23 8.31 4.09
N SER A 102 -23.63 9.57 4.23
CA SER A 102 -24.79 10.14 3.54
C SER A 102 -24.44 10.65 2.14
N ALA A 103 -25.44 10.85 1.29
CA ALA A 103 -25.22 11.35 -0.07
C ALA A 103 -24.64 12.79 -0.11
N ASN A 104 -24.81 13.57 0.95
CA ASN A 104 -24.23 14.91 1.08
C ASN A 104 -22.81 14.92 1.70
N GLY A 105 -22.22 13.74 1.96
CA GLY A 105 -20.87 13.61 2.47
C GLY A 105 -20.73 13.54 4.00
N ASP A 106 -21.82 13.63 4.78
CA ASP A 106 -21.75 13.48 6.24
C ASP A 106 -21.47 12.01 6.62
N VAL A 107 -20.59 11.79 7.58
CA VAL A 107 -20.23 10.46 8.07
C VAL A 107 -20.55 10.30 9.56
N ILE A 108 -21.14 9.17 9.92
CA ILE A 108 -21.22 8.67 11.28
C ILE A 108 -20.31 7.45 11.38
N ASN A 109 -19.26 7.51 12.20
CA ASN A 109 -18.44 6.33 12.51
C ASN A 109 -19.13 5.46 13.55
N ALA A 110 -19.19 4.15 13.32
CA ALA A 110 -19.73 3.12 14.21
C ALA A 110 -18.60 2.15 14.64
N PRO A 111 -17.70 2.58 15.56
CA PRO A 111 -16.49 1.84 15.87
C PRO A 111 -16.70 0.70 16.87
N ASP A 112 -17.89 0.56 17.47
CA ASP A 112 -18.15 -0.38 18.57
C ASP A 112 -17.79 -1.82 18.21
N PHE A 113 -18.11 -2.25 16.99
CA PHE A 113 -17.75 -3.59 16.53
C PHE A 113 -16.24 -3.75 16.35
N TYR A 114 -15.57 -2.74 15.79
CA TYR A 114 -14.11 -2.71 15.65
C TYR A 114 -13.41 -2.72 17.01
N LEU A 115 -13.85 -1.89 17.96
CA LEU A 115 -13.24 -1.73 19.28
C LEU A 115 -13.51 -2.91 20.23
N LYS A 116 -14.56 -3.70 19.95
CA LYS A 116 -14.91 -4.85 20.81
C LYS A 116 -13.76 -5.85 20.86
N THR A 117 -13.18 -6.05 22.03
CA THR A 117 -12.16 -7.08 22.27
C THR A 117 -12.78 -8.47 22.22
N THR A 118 -12.32 -9.30 21.31
CA THR A 118 -12.76 -10.70 21.13
C THR A 118 -11.64 -11.51 20.49
N THR A 119 -11.67 -12.82 20.71
CA THR A 119 -10.80 -13.79 20.00
C THR A 119 -11.41 -14.27 18.68
N LEU A 120 -12.66 -13.86 18.37
CA LEU A 120 -13.34 -14.22 17.14
C LEU A 120 -12.83 -13.38 15.97
N ASP A 121 -12.77 -13.99 14.80
CA ASP A 121 -12.53 -13.29 13.54
C ASP A 121 -13.76 -12.41 13.22
N LYS A 122 -13.55 -11.10 13.13
CA LYS A 122 -14.58 -10.10 12.88
C LYS A 122 -14.79 -9.78 11.39
N THR A 123 -14.18 -10.52 10.48
CA THR A 123 -14.36 -10.31 9.04
C THR A 123 -15.84 -10.27 8.68
N ILE A 124 -16.25 -9.21 7.98
CA ILE A 124 -17.62 -9.04 7.46
C ILE A 124 -17.59 -9.52 5.99
N ASN A 125 -18.50 -10.44 5.66
CA ASN A 125 -18.55 -11.10 4.35
C ASN A 125 -19.63 -10.51 3.43
N HIS A 126 -20.72 -9.98 4.01
CA HIS A 126 -21.87 -9.48 3.25
C HIS A 126 -22.74 -8.57 4.13
N ILE A 127 -23.54 -7.72 3.49
CA ILE A 127 -24.49 -6.79 4.14
C ILE A 127 -25.84 -6.96 3.48
N ASP A 128 -26.89 -7.23 4.27
CA ASP A 128 -28.28 -7.22 3.85
C ASP A 128 -29.11 -6.30 4.75
N PHE A 129 -30.32 -5.92 4.32
CA PHE A 129 -31.13 -4.93 5.03
C PHE A 129 -32.56 -5.43 5.30
N ASP A 130 -33.06 -5.07 6.48
CA ASP A 130 -34.49 -5.10 6.81
C ASP A 130 -34.86 -3.79 7.50
N GLY A 131 -35.61 -2.94 6.79
CA GLY A 131 -35.95 -1.60 7.24
C GLY A 131 -34.73 -0.73 7.53
N PRO A 132 -34.57 -0.19 8.76
CA PRO A 132 -33.39 0.61 9.14
C PRO A 132 -32.22 -0.23 9.65
N TYR A 133 -32.31 -1.53 9.63
CA TYR A 133 -31.28 -2.41 10.16
C TYR A 133 -30.47 -3.07 9.06
N ALA A 134 -29.16 -3.03 9.19
CA ALA A 134 -28.25 -3.86 8.41
C ALA A 134 -27.90 -5.13 9.19
N TYR A 135 -27.94 -6.27 8.49
CA TYR A 135 -27.47 -7.55 8.98
C TYR A 135 -26.13 -7.85 8.33
N LEU A 136 -25.07 -7.79 9.13
CA LEU A 136 -23.69 -8.02 8.70
C LEU A 136 -23.37 -9.49 8.89
N SER A 137 -23.15 -10.21 7.81
CA SER A 137 -22.68 -11.59 7.83
C SER A 137 -21.20 -11.63 8.20
N THR A 138 -20.84 -12.36 9.26
CA THR A 138 -19.47 -12.36 9.79
C THR A 138 -18.87 -13.75 9.81
N ALA A 139 -17.55 -13.83 10.04
CA ALA A 139 -16.83 -15.10 10.18
C ALA A 139 -17.31 -15.97 11.38
N PHE A 140 -18.15 -15.46 12.26
CA PHE A 140 -18.67 -16.20 13.42
C PHE A 140 -20.20 -16.22 13.53
N GLY A 141 -20.91 -15.44 12.74
CA GLY A 141 -22.37 -15.30 12.83
C GLY A 141 -22.90 -14.03 12.17
N VAL A 142 -23.83 -13.33 12.82
CA VAL A 142 -24.50 -12.15 12.27
C VAL A 142 -24.49 -11.01 13.27
N VAL A 143 -24.19 -9.79 12.79
CA VAL A 143 -24.27 -8.57 13.61
C VAL A 143 -25.38 -7.69 13.06
N LYS A 144 -26.27 -7.19 13.94
CA LYS A 144 -27.34 -6.27 13.60
C LYS A 144 -26.94 -4.84 13.93
N LEU A 145 -26.90 -3.99 12.92
CA LEU A 145 -26.51 -2.58 12.99
C LEU A 145 -27.73 -1.68 12.69
N ASN A 146 -27.95 -0.64 13.48
CA ASN A 146 -28.89 0.41 13.14
C ASN A 146 -28.22 1.42 12.19
N THR A 147 -28.70 1.53 10.96
CA THR A 147 -28.11 2.39 9.93
C THR A 147 -28.44 3.89 10.08
N ARG A 148 -29.22 4.28 11.08
CA ARG A 148 -29.53 5.69 11.36
C ARG A 148 -28.46 6.37 12.23
N ASP A 149 -27.94 5.63 13.20
CA ASP A 149 -27.04 6.14 14.25
C ASP A 149 -25.76 5.32 14.43
N GLY A 150 -25.62 4.15 13.79
CA GLY A 150 -24.45 3.29 13.89
C GLY A 150 -24.43 2.37 15.12
N ALA A 151 -25.50 2.32 15.91
CA ALA A 151 -25.56 1.47 17.09
C ALA A 151 -25.58 -0.01 16.71
N ILE A 152 -24.72 -0.81 17.32
CA ILE A 152 -24.80 -2.28 17.27
C ILE A 152 -25.96 -2.71 18.16
N MET A 153 -27.00 -3.23 17.53
CA MET A 153 -28.22 -3.64 18.23
C MET A 153 -28.04 -4.99 18.89
N ASP A 154 -27.47 -5.96 18.14
CA ASP A 154 -27.30 -7.33 18.58
C ASP A 154 -26.11 -7.99 17.87
N THR A 155 -25.57 -9.05 18.48
CA THR A 155 -24.54 -9.91 17.91
C THR A 155 -24.95 -11.37 18.08
N TYR A 156 -25.33 -12.01 16.99
CA TYR A 156 -25.78 -13.41 16.98
C TYR A 156 -24.58 -14.31 16.65
N ASP A 157 -23.92 -14.82 17.69
CA ASP A 157 -22.80 -15.78 17.53
C ASP A 157 -23.37 -17.17 17.19
N LEU A 158 -23.25 -17.57 15.95
CA LEU A 158 -23.70 -18.87 15.45
C LEU A 158 -22.61 -19.94 15.50
N GLY A 159 -21.37 -19.56 15.84
CA GLY A 159 -20.21 -20.44 15.88
C GLY A 159 -19.84 -21.02 14.51
N THR A 160 -20.10 -20.27 13.45
CA THR A 160 -19.78 -20.65 12.08
C THR A 160 -19.61 -19.41 11.20
N ASN A 161 -18.80 -19.54 10.17
CA ASN A 161 -18.66 -18.49 9.15
C ASN A 161 -19.94 -18.40 8.31
N VAL A 162 -20.58 -17.21 8.33
CA VAL A 162 -21.79 -16.89 7.58
C VAL A 162 -21.38 -16.17 6.29
N SER A 163 -21.66 -16.76 5.15
CA SER A 163 -21.32 -16.19 3.83
C SER A 163 -22.24 -15.04 3.48
N TYR A 164 -23.54 -15.15 3.75
CA TYR A 164 -24.50 -14.07 3.61
C TYR A 164 -25.76 -14.33 4.42
N THR A 165 -26.53 -13.28 4.68
CA THR A 165 -27.82 -13.29 5.36
C THR A 165 -28.89 -12.69 4.47
N TYR A 166 -30.15 -13.02 4.75
CA TYR A 166 -31.31 -12.34 4.16
C TYR A 166 -32.53 -12.51 5.05
N VAL A 167 -33.45 -11.54 4.98
CA VAL A 167 -34.74 -11.61 5.64
C VAL A 167 -35.82 -12.01 4.64
N LYS A 168 -36.57 -13.07 4.97
CA LYS A 168 -37.68 -13.57 4.13
C LYS A 168 -38.78 -14.16 4.99
N ASN A 169 -40.05 -13.76 4.73
CA ASN A 169 -41.22 -14.31 5.38
C ASN A 169 -41.18 -14.31 6.92
N GLY A 170 -40.61 -13.25 7.53
CA GLY A 170 -40.46 -13.13 8.98
C GLY A 170 -39.35 -13.95 9.63
N TYR A 171 -38.45 -14.51 8.83
CA TYR A 171 -37.26 -15.22 9.28
C TYR A 171 -35.99 -14.50 8.85
N LEU A 172 -34.98 -14.50 9.71
CA LEU A 172 -33.61 -14.22 9.36
C LEU A 172 -32.93 -15.53 8.96
N TYR A 173 -32.36 -15.56 7.77
CA TYR A 173 -31.60 -16.68 7.25
C TYR A 173 -30.10 -16.35 7.29
N ALA A 174 -29.28 -17.34 7.61
CA ALA A 174 -27.83 -17.26 7.58
C ALA A 174 -27.28 -18.49 6.81
N GLU A 175 -26.59 -18.24 5.71
CA GLU A 175 -26.01 -19.26 4.85
C GLU A 175 -24.54 -19.51 5.24
N SER A 176 -24.21 -20.73 5.61
CA SER A 176 -22.87 -21.17 5.99
C SER A 176 -22.45 -22.38 5.16
N LYS A 177 -21.23 -22.34 4.60
CA LYS A 177 -20.65 -23.50 3.88
C LYS A 177 -20.46 -24.72 4.80
N GLU A 178 -20.22 -24.47 6.09
CA GLU A 178 -19.92 -25.52 7.07
C GLU A 178 -21.18 -26.14 7.67
N ARG A 179 -22.20 -25.30 7.93
CA ARG A 179 -23.39 -25.69 8.67
C ARG A 179 -24.66 -25.73 7.82
N GLY A 180 -24.58 -25.36 6.55
CA GLY A 180 -25.75 -25.24 5.68
C GLY A 180 -26.56 -23.98 5.97
N ARG A 181 -27.83 -23.98 5.65
CA ARG A 181 -28.74 -22.88 5.90
C ARG A 181 -29.27 -22.94 7.36
N LEU A 182 -29.08 -21.86 8.08
CA LEU A 182 -29.67 -21.64 9.41
C LEU A 182 -30.77 -20.58 9.30
N ARG A 183 -31.87 -20.74 10.06
CA ARG A 183 -32.91 -19.71 10.15
C ARG A 183 -33.45 -19.58 11.55
N CYS A 184 -33.87 -18.38 11.90
CA CYS A 184 -34.61 -18.09 13.13
C CYS A 184 -35.74 -17.11 12.83
N LYS A 185 -36.90 -17.23 13.50
CA LYS A 185 -37.96 -16.22 13.36
C LYS A 185 -37.52 -14.90 13.97
N LEU A 186 -37.84 -13.80 13.33
CA LEU A 186 -37.52 -12.45 13.85
C LEU A 186 -38.26 -12.12 15.15
N THR A 187 -39.33 -12.86 15.48
CA THR A 187 -40.09 -12.73 16.74
C THR A 187 -39.48 -13.53 17.89
N ASP A 188 -38.59 -14.44 17.61
CA ASP A 188 -37.97 -15.29 18.63
C ASP A 188 -36.68 -14.62 19.15
N ASN A 189 -36.11 -15.17 20.23
CA ASN A 189 -34.82 -14.69 20.73
C ASN A 189 -33.68 -15.18 19.85
N LEU A 190 -33.17 -14.30 18.95
CA LEU A 190 -32.09 -14.62 18.03
C LEU A 190 -30.73 -14.80 18.71
N LEU A 191 -30.57 -14.36 19.98
CA LEU A 191 -29.37 -14.60 20.79
C LEU A 191 -29.25 -16.03 21.26
N ASP A 192 -30.40 -16.73 21.38
CA ASP A 192 -30.43 -18.14 21.75
C ASP A 192 -30.21 -19.04 20.53
N LYS A 193 -29.04 -19.68 20.49
CA LYS A 193 -28.66 -20.59 19.39
C LYS A 193 -29.64 -21.74 19.18
N SER A 194 -30.42 -22.13 20.20
CA SER A 194 -31.41 -23.21 20.10
C SER A 194 -32.61 -22.84 19.23
N ASN A 195 -32.89 -21.56 19.04
CA ASN A 195 -33.95 -21.06 18.18
C ASN A 195 -33.57 -21.06 16.69
N TRP A 196 -32.27 -21.27 16.37
CA TRP A 196 -31.80 -21.37 15.01
C TRP A 196 -31.94 -22.80 14.47
N VAL A 197 -32.87 -22.97 13.56
CA VAL A 197 -33.14 -24.25 12.93
C VAL A 197 -32.29 -24.40 11.68
N ARG A 198 -31.65 -25.56 11.56
CA ARG A 198 -30.92 -25.94 10.35
C ARG A 198 -31.90 -26.47 9.31
N GLU A 199 -31.78 -25.98 8.10
CA GLU A 199 -32.40 -26.56 6.90
C GLU A 199 -31.33 -27.22 6.03
N ASP A 200 -31.73 -28.26 5.29
CA ASP A 200 -30.84 -28.88 4.32
C ASP A 200 -30.58 -27.96 3.14
N GLY A 201 -29.34 -27.99 2.67
CA GLY A 201 -28.89 -27.18 1.55
C GLY A 201 -28.07 -25.96 1.97
N PHE A 202 -27.33 -25.48 1.01
CA PHE A 202 -26.56 -24.23 1.04
C PHE A 202 -26.71 -23.59 -0.34
N THR A 203 -27.07 -22.33 -0.37
CA THR A 203 -27.14 -21.58 -1.62
C THR A 203 -25.94 -20.65 -1.68
N THR A 204 -25.14 -20.74 -2.73
CA THR A 204 -24.07 -19.76 -2.98
C THR A 204 -24.69 -18.49 -3.52
N LEU A 205 -24.46 -17.37 -2.87
CA LEU A 205 -24.80 -16.06 -3.42
C LEU A 205 -23.94 -15.82 -4.66
N ARG A 206 -24.60 -15.64 -5.80
CA ARG A 206 -23.97 -15.26 -7.07
C ARG A 206 -24.51 -13.90 -7.49
N GLU A 207 -24.15 -12.88 -6.74
CA GLU A 207 -24.51 -11.52 -7.03
C GLU A 207 -23.39 -10.86 -7.81
N ASP A 208 -23.71 -10.40 -9.02
CA ASP A 208 -22.80 -9.52 -9.77
C ASP A 208 -23.02 -8.09 -9.28
N ARG A 209 -22.23 -7.68 -8.28
CA ARG A 209 -22.30 -6.35 -7.70
C ARG A 209 -21.71 -5.27 -8.61
N THR A 210 -21.26 -5.63 -9.81
CA THR A 210 -20.75 -4.71 -10.84
C THR A 210 -21.70 -4.50 -12.01
N ASN A 211 -22.92 -5.10 -11.94
CA ASN A 211 -23.97 -4.89 -12.92
C ASN A 211 -25.33 -4.82 -12.21
N VAL A 212 -25.72 -3.63 -11.78
CA VAL A 212 -26.84 -3.41 -10.84
C VAL A 212 -27.88 -2.50 -11.45
N GLN A 213 -29.16 -2.88 -11.36
CA GLN A 213 -30.28 -2.01 -11.74
C GLN A 213 -30.75 -1.17 -10.55
N ASP A 214 -30.76 0.14 -10.72
CA ASP A 214 -31.44 1.00 -9.78
C ASP A 214 -32.96 0.85 -9.93
N THR A 215 -33.61 0.45 -8.85
CA THR A 215 -35.07 0.22 -8.81
C THR A 215 -35.89 1.51 -8.94
N GLN A 216 -35.34 2.69 -8.66
CA GLN A 216 -36.01 4.00 -8.75
C GLN A 216 -35.90 4.56 -10.17
N THR A 217 -34.68 4.71 -10.67
CA THR A 217 -34.42 5.32 -11.99
C THR A 217 -34.56 4.36 -13.14
N LYS A 218 -34.59 3.02 -12.87
CA LYS A 218 -34.55 1.93 -13.84
C LYS A 218 -33.27 1.87 -14.68
N LEU A 219 -32.29 2.70 -14.38
CA LEU A 219 -31.00 2.67 -15.04
C LEU A 219 -30.19 1.47 -14.57
N TRP A 220 -29.39 0.92 -15.47
CA TRP A 220 -28.44 -0.13 -15.19
C TRP A 220 -27.04 0.48 -15.04
N TRP A 221 -26.39 0.22 -13.93
CA TRP A 221 -25.04 0.63 -13.63
C TRP A 221 -24.09 -0.55 -13.85
N THR A 222 -22.99 -0.31 -14.54
CA THR A 222 -22.00 -1.35 -14.86
C THR A 222 -20.63 -0.73 -15.08
N LYS A 223 -19.66 -1.56 -15.46
CA LYS A 223 -18.33 -1.10 -15.87
C LYS A 223 -18.11 -1.32 -17.37
N THR A 224 -17.31 -0.44 -17.96
CA THR A 224 -16.84 -0.55 -19.35
C THR A 224 -15.80 -1.69 -19.47
N ALA A 225 -15.39 -2.02 -20.67
CA ALA A 225 -14.35 -3.01 -20.92
C ALA A 225 -12.98 -2.63 -20.32
N ASP A 226 -12.69 -1.33 -20.21
CA ASP A 226 -11.50 -0.77 -19.58
C ASP A 226 -11.68 -0.48 -18.08
N GLY A 227 -12.78 -0.96 -17.47
CA GLY A 227 -12.99 -0.95 -16.02
C GLY A 227 -13.59 0.30 -15.42
N LYS A 228 -13.99 1.30 -16.21
CA LYS A 228 -14.60 2.55 -15.73
C LYS A 228 -16.08 2.39 -15.45
N LEU A 229 -16.64 3.17 -14.53
CA LEU A 229 -18.08 3.21 -14.26
C LEU A 229 -18.84 3.75 -15.47
N THR A 230 -19.92 3.06 -15.86
CA THR A 230 -20.88 3.55 -16.86
C THR A 230 -22.30 3.13 -16.49
N TYR A 231 -23.29 3.73 -17.15
CA TYR A 231 -24.69 3.34 -16.98
C TYR A 231 -25.47 3.46 -18.28
N TYR A 232 -26.55 2.70 -18.39
CA TYR A 232 -27.38 2.65 -19.58
C TYR A 232 -28.87 2.49 -19.25
N ALA A 233 -29.72 2.95 -20.17
CA ALA A 233 -31.13 2.64 -20.19
C ALA A 233 -31.40 1.48 -21.16
N LEU A 234 -32.45 0.70 -20.89
CA LEU A 234 -33.01 -0.28 -21.84
C LEU A 234 -34.28 0.33 -22.48
N ASP A 235 -34.36 0.25 -23.79
CA ASP A 235 -35.63 0.53 -24.51
C ASP A 235 -36.60 -0.66 -24.43
N ALA A 236 -37.77 -0.52 -25.08
CA ALA A 236 -38.80 -1.55 -25.09
C ALA A 236 -38.35 -2.86 -25.74
N ASP A 237 -37.40 -2.81 -26.68
CA ASP A 237 -36.83 -3.95 -27.40
C ASP A 237 -35.59 -4.52 -26.68
N GLY A 238 -35.23 -4.01 -25.52
CA GLY A 238 -34.07 -4.43 -24.72
C GLY A 238 -32.73 -3.94 -25.24
N LYS A 239 -32.70 -2.96 -26.12
CA LYS A 239 -31.47 -2.33 -26.61
C LYS A 239 -30.91 -1.37 -25.58
N ARG A 240 -29.60 -1.41 -25.38
CA ARG A 240 -28.87 -0.55 -24.43
C ARG A 240 -28.51 0.79 -25.05
N THR A 241 -28.80 1.87 -24.32
CA THR A 241 -28.34 3.23 -24.63
C THR A 241 -27.46 3.70 -23.48
N TYR A 242 -26.15 3.75 -23.72
CA TYR A 242 -25.18 4.21 -22.73
C TYR A 242 -25.21 5.72 -22.58
N MET A 243 -25.14 6.19 -21.32
CA MET A 243 -25.26 7.60 -20.95
C MET A 243 -23.91 8.27 -20.73
N THR A 244 -22.82 7.48 -20.61
CA THR A 244 -21.45 7.98 -20.48
C THR A 244 -20.47 6.97 -21.09
N GLU A 245 -19.37 7.47 -21.63
CA GLU A 245 -18.27 6.61 -22.18
C GLU A 245 -17.46 5.92 -21.08
N GLY A 246 -17.56 6.40 -19.85
CA GLY A 246 -16.91 5.83 -18.67
C GLY A 246 -16.38 6.92 -17.74
N VAL A 247 -16.56 6.70 -16.44
CA VAL A 247 -16.18 7.63 -15.36
C VAL A 247 -15.23 6.92 -14.40
N GLN A 248 -14.12 7.58 -14.08
CA GLN A 248 -13.15 7.13 -13.09
C GLN A 248 -12.43 8.35 -12.50
N PRO A 249 -12.29 8.46 -11.16
CA PRO A 249 -11.44 9.49 -10.58
C PRO A 249 -9.98 9.32 -11.00
N GLU A 250 -9.24 10.43 -11.02
CA GLU A 250 -7.80 10.42 -11.25
C GLU A 250 -7.08 9.68 -10.12
N GLY A 251 -6.10 8.84 -10.46
CA GLY A 251 -5.35 8.06 -9.51
C GLY A 251 -4.38 7.08 -10.17
N PRO A 252 -3.52 6.43 -9.39
CA PRO A 252 -2.62 5.39 -9.89
C PRO A 252 -3.39 4.16 -10.38
N VAL A 253 -2.75 3.32 -11.20
CA VAL A 253 -3.38 2.10 -11.76
C VAL A 253 -3.72 1.06 -10.68
N SER A 254 -2.97 1.05 -9.57
CA SER A 254 -3.24 0.21 -8.39
C SER A 254 -2.77 0.90 -7.11
N ASN A 255 -3.15 0.38 -5.94
CA ASN A 255 -2.65 0.82 -4.63
C ASN A 255 -1.40 0.00 -4.19
N ASN A 256 -0.70 -0.60 -5.13
CA ASN A 256 0.46 -1.42 -4.88
C ASN A 256 1.73 -0.56 -4.89
N PHE A 257 2.11 0.00 -3.74
CA PHE A 257 3.31 0.82 -3.56
C PHE A 257 4.24 0.14 -2.57
N TYR A 258 5.44 -0.20 -3.04
CA TYR A 258 6.48 -0.78 -2.19
C TYR A 258 7.57 0.25 -1.86
N ARG A 259 8.00 1.05 -2.86
CA ARG A 259 9.05 2.04 -2.68
C ARG A 259 8.88 3.24 -3.62
N LEU A 260 9.23 4.43 -3.11
CA LEU A 260 9.13 5.70 -3.83
C LEU A 260 10.50 6.22 -4.23
N TYR A 261 10.57 6.86 -5.40
CA TYR A 261 11.76 7.52 -5.93
C TYR A 261 11.38 8.88 -6.51
N ALA A 262 12.19 9.91 -6.23
CA ALA A 262 12.06 11.21 -6.86
C ALA A 262 13.15 11.39 -7.92
N HIS A 263 12.74 11.71 -9.14
CA HIS A 263 13.68 11.97 -10.25
C HIS A 263 13.09 12.97 -11.24
N ASN A 264 13.89 14.00 -11.61
CA ASN A 264 13.52 15.03 -12.58
C ASN A 264 12.12 15.64 -12.35
N GLY A 265 11.80 15.98 -11.09
CA GLY A 265 10.53 16.61 -10.73
C GLY A 265 9.31 15.65 -10.71
N LYS A 266 9.52 14.38 -10.96
CA LYS A 266 8.49 13.32 -10.91
C LYS A 266 8.69 12.41 -9.70
N ILE A 267 7.61 11.76 -9.28
CA ILE A 267 7.65 10.69 -8.29
C ILE A 267 7.36 9.37 -9.00
N TYR A 268 8.22 8.41 -8.78
CA TYR A 268 8.08 7.04 -9.27
C TYR A 268 7.82 6.12 -8.09
N ALA A 269 6.93 5.15 -8.24
CA ALA A 269 6.66 4.13 -7.25
C ALA A 269 6.74 2.75 -7.87
N VAL A 270 7.58 1.87 -7.33
CA VAL A 270 7.59 0.46 -7.70
C VAL A 270 6.53 -0.28 -6.90
N GLY A 271 5.76 -1.13 -7.59
CA GLY A 271 4.76 -2.02 -7.00
C GLY A 271 5.32 -3.42 -6.80
N GLY A 272 5.28 -3.90 -5.57
CA GLY A 272 5.77 -5.21 -5.19
C GLY A 272 5.58 -5.47 -3.71
N LEU A 273 6.14 -6.57 -3.23
CA LEU A 273 6.15 -6.90 -1.82
C LEU A 273 7.40 -7.70 -1.46
N TRP A 274 8.12 -7.23 -0.46
CA TRP A 274 9.09 -8.06 0.24
C TRP A 274 8.54 -8.34 1.64
N SER A 275 8.04 -9.54 1.86
CA SER A 275 7.60 -10.00 3.18
C SER A 275 8.32 -11.29 3.51
N GLN A 276 8.74 -11.45 4.75
CA GLN A 276 9.26 -12.72 5.27
C GLN A 276 8.12 -13.66 5.69
N GLU A 277 6.94 -13.12 5.99
CA GLU A 277 5.80 -13.87 6.50
C GLU A 277 4.83 -14.35 5.41
N LYS A 278 4.78 -13.65 4.27
CA LYS A 278 3.86 -13.96 3.17
C LYS A 278 4.60 -13.86 1.84
N ASP A 279 4.64 -14.94 1.09
CA ASP A 279 5.06 -14.94 -0.31
C ASP A 279 3.89 -14.41 -1.17
N GLY A 280 3.52 -13.14 -0.91
CA GLY A 280 2.54 -12.42 -1.72
C GLY A 280 3.21 -12.02 -3.03
N LYS A 281 2.80 -12.63 -4.14
CA LYS A 281 3.25 -12.25 -5.49
C LYS A 281 2.36 -11.11 -5.98
N GLN A 282 2.78 -9.87 -5.73
CA GLN A 282 2.12 -8.70 -6.28
C GLN A 282 2.53 -8.51 -7.76
N ALA A 283 1.69 -7.85 -8.54
CA ALA A 283 2.07 -7.44 -9.88
C ALA A 283 3.30 -6.54 -9.84
N GLY A 284 4.25 -6.74 -10.76
CA GLY A 284 5.37 -5.82 -10.94
C GLY A 284 4.90 -4.58 -11.69
N GLU A 285 4.90 -3.42 -11.04
CA GLU A 285 4.37 -2.17 -11.57
C GLU A 285 5.33 -1.02 -11.30
N VAL A 286 5.36 -0.03 -12.20
CA VAL A 286 5.99 1.28 -11.93
C VAL A 286 4.96 2.34 -12.20
N HIS A 287 4.54 3.05 -11.16
CA HIS A 287 3.65 4.21 -11.24
C HIS A 287 4.48 5.47 -11.33
N VAL A 288 3.98 6.46 -12.05
CA VAL A 288 4.65 7.75 -12.25
C VAL A 288 3.65 8.87 -12.00
N TRP A 289 3.97 9.77 -11.06
CA TRP A 289 3.29 11.03 -10.81
C TRP A 289 4.13 12.19 -11.33
N ASP A 290 3.61 12.97 -12.26
CA ASP A 290 4.34 14.10 -12.87
C ASP A 290 4.07 15.46 -12.21
N GLY A 291 3.32 15.47 -11.11
CA GLY A 291 2.84 16.67 -10.41
C GLY A 291 1.39 17.01 -10.71
N THR A 292 0.79 16.42 -11.76
CA THR A 292 -0.60 16.67 -12.19
C THR A 292 -1.37 15.38 -12.48
N THR A 293 -0.76 14.41 -13.15
CA THR A 293 -1.40 13.18 -13.60
C THR A 293 -0.60 11.93 -13.26
N TRP A 294 -1.31 10.82 -13.11
CA TRP A 294 -0.72 9.51 -12.95
C TRP A 294 -0.57 8.80 -14.30
N SER A 295 0.57 8.17 -14.48
CA SER A 295 0.85 7.24 -15.56
C SER A 295 1.56 6.00 -15.00
N HIS A 296 1.81 5.00 -15.82
CA HIS A 296 2.54 3.80 -15.44
C HIS A 296 3.39 3.29 -16.60
N PHE A 297 4.44 2.53 -16.26
CA PHE A 297 5.25 1.84 -17.25
C PHE A 297 4.47 0.68 -17.88
N GLU A 298 4.84 0.33 -19.08
CA GLU A 298 4.33 -0.87 -19.76
C GLU A 298 4.58 -2.11 -18.86
N GLN A 299 3.55 -2.92 -18.69
CA GLN A 299 3.67 -4.18 -17.96
C GLN A 299 3.95 -5.31 -18.95
N PRO A 300 5.15 -5.93 -18.91
CA PRO A 300 5.44 -7.04 -19.80
C PRO A 300 4.56 -8.24 -19.45
N THR A 301 4.07 -8.91 -20.49
CA THR A 301 3.22 -10.09 -20.33
C THR A 301 4.05 -11.33 -19.94
N ALA A 302 3.37 -12.31 -19.35
CA ALA A 302 4.03 -13.60 -19.03
C ALA A 302 4.55 -14.32 -20.28
N GLU A 303 3.93 -14.09 -21.45
CA GLU A 303 4.38 -14.64 -22.72
C GLU A 303 5.71 -14.01 -23.16
N GLN A 304 5.85 -12.69 -23.08
CA GLN A 304 7.10 -11.98 -23.38
C GLN A 304 8.26 -12.39 -22.46
N LEU A 305 7.95 -12.67 -21.19
CA LEU A 305 8.95 -12.99 -20.17
C LEU A 305 9.28 -14.47 -20.06
N GLY A 306 8.39 -15.38 -20.46
CA GLY A 306 8.43 -16.81 -20.12
C GLY A 306 8.07 -17.12 -18.65
N HIS A 307 7.70 -16.12 -17.86
CA HIS A 307 7.30 -16.24 -16.45
C HIS A 307 6.39 -15.08 -16.04
N LYS A 308 5.85 -15.13 -14.82
CA LYS A 308 5.00 -14.03 -14.29
C LYS A 308 5.86 -12.79 -13.95
N ASN A 309 5.35 -11.62 -14.32
CA ASN A 309 5.86 -10.33 -13.87
C ASN A 309 5.40 -10.05 -12.44
N VAL A 310 6.33 -10.14 -11.46
CA VAL A 310 5.98 -10.03 -10.03
C VAL A 310 7.02 -9.24 -9.23
N ASP A 311 6.52 -8.49 -8.26
CA ASP A 311 7.26 -7.87 -7.17
C ASP A 311 8.49 -7.05 -7.61
N TYR A 312 8.26 -5.86 -8.14
CA TYR A 312 9.32 -4.88 -8.34
C TYR A 312 9.77 -4.32 -6.98
N LEU A 313 11.06 -4.39 -6.70
CA LEU A 313 11.63 -4.14 -5.37
C LEU A 313 12.46 -2.84 -5.31
N CYS A 314 13.10 -2.48 -6.41
CA CYS A 314 13.97 -1.31 -6.50
C CYS A 314 14.06 -0.82 -7.94
N MET A 315 14.49 0.44 -8.11
CA MET A 315 14.77 1.01 -9.43
C MET A 315 15.86 2.06 -9.35
N ASP A 316 16.50 2.34 -10.46
CA ASP A 316 17.39 3.48 -10.62
C ASP A 316 17.38 4.00 -12.06
N PHE A 317 17.82 5.25 -12.23
CA PHE A 317 17.80 6.00 -13.47
C PHE A 317 19.20 6.12 -14.04
N ASP A 318 19.34 5.88 -15.35
CA ASP A 318 20.63 6.01 -16.04
C ASP A 318 21.05 7.49 -16.09
N PRO A 319 22.20 7.86 -15.50
CA PRO A 319 22.65 9.25 -15.50
C PRO A 319 23.12 9.75 -16.88
N LEU A 320 23.34 8.84 -17.84
CA LEU A 320 23.86 9.17 -19.17
C LEU A 320 22.78 9.09 -20.27
N LYS A 321 21.63 8.42 -19.98
CA LYS A 321 20.57 8.18 -20.97
C LYS A 321 19.22 8.52 -20.39
N GLU A 322 18.66 9.64 -20.85
CA GLU A 322 17.34 10.08 -20.40
C GLU A 322 16.26 9.03 -20.70
N GLY A 323 15.31 8.86 -19.80
CA GLY A 323 14.21 7.90 -19.92
C GLY A 323 14.61 6.44 -19.74
N HIS A 324 15.91 6.14 -19.60
CA HIS A 324 16.40 4.77 -19.38
C HIS A 324 16.37 4.42 -17.90
N VAL A 325 15.70 3.33 -17.55
CA VAL A 325 15.43 2.93 -16.17
C VAL A 325 15.64 1.44 -16.00
N MET A 326 16.30 1.06 -14.92
CA MET A 326 16.45 -0.33 -14.52
C MET A 326 15.68 -0.63 -13.25
N VAL A 327 14.93 -1.73 -13.26
CA VAL A 327 14.04 -2.14 -12.17
C VAL A 327 14.39 -3.53 -11.70
N GLY A 328 14.79 -3.66 -10.43
CA GLY A 328 15.04 -4.95 -9.80
C GLY A 328 13.76 -5.58 -9.25
N ALA A 329 13.61 -6.88 -9.45
CA ALA A 329 12.43 -7.65 -9.08
C ALA A 329 12.78 -8.99 -8.41
N LYS A 330 11.77 -9.73 -7.93
CA LYS A 330 11.95 -11.13 -7.52
C LYS A 330 12.16 -12.08 -8.69
N SER A 331 11.91 -11.63 -9.91
CA SER A 331 11.98 -12.45 -11.13
C SER A 331 13.03 -11.97 -12.13
N GLY A 332 13.97 -11.13 -11.71
CA GLY A 332 15.06 -10.65 -12.55
C GLY A 332 15.29 -9.16 -12.47
N LEU A 333 15.98 -8.63 -13.49
CA LEU A 333 16.27 -7.21 -13.68
C LEU A 333 15.62 -6.76 -14.98
N TYR A 334 14.78 -5.75 -14.92
CA TYR A 334 13.97 -5.24 -16.02
C TYR A 334 14.51 -3.91 -16.53
N GLU A 335 14.61 -3.78 -17.84
CA GLU A 335 15.05 -2.59 -18.55
C GLU A 335 13.86 -1.91 -19.22
N PHE A 336 13.75 -0.59 -19.02
CA PHE A 336 12.73 0.25 -19.63
C PHE A 336 13.37 1.47 -20.31
N GLN A 337 12.79 1.87 -21.46
CA GLN A 337 13.10 3.13 -22.12
C GLN A 337 11.80 3.92 -22.30
N ASP A 338 11.74 5.12 -21.75
CA ASP A 338 10.55 6.00 -21.81
C ASP A 338 9.25 5.30 -21.34
N GLY A 339 9.40 4.46 -20.29
CA GLY A 339 8.31 3.66 -19.73
C GLY A 339 7.91 2.44 -20.56
N LYS A 340 8.57 2.17 -21.69
CA LYS A 340 8.37 0.99 -22.53
C LYS A 340 9.29 -0.15 -22.10
N PHE A 341 8.77 -1.35 -22.02
CA PHE A 341 9.57 -2.53 -21.73
C PHE A 341 10.55 -2.83 -22.86
N VAL A 342 11.83 -3.01 -22.51
CA VAL A 342 12.90 -3.34 -23.45
C VAL A 342 13.34 -4.79 -23.30
N LYS A 343 13.71 -5.20 -22.06
CA LYS A 343 14.31 -6.52 -21.81
C LYS A 343 14.20 -6.91 -20.34
N CYS A 344 14.18 -8.20 -20.07
CA CYS A 344 14.40 -8.78 -18.75
C CYS A 344 15.72 -9.57 -18.74
N TYR A 345 16.61 -9.24 -17.82
CA TYR A 345 17.80 -10.01 -17.53
C TYR A 345 17.46 -11.05 -16.45
N ASN A 346 17.72 -12.31 -16.75
CA ASN A 346 17.41 -13.46 -15.93
C ASN A 346 18.52 -14.54 -16.00
N LEU A 347 18.17 -15.77 -15.68
CA LEU A 347 19.10 -16.91 -15.69
C LEU A 347 19.67 -17.26 -17.07
N ASP A 348 18.97 -16.93 -18.15
CA ASP A 348 19.29 -17.38 -19.51
C ASP A 348 20.21 -16.41 -20.25
N ASN A 349 20.21 -15.15 -19.86
CA ASN A 349 20.88 -14.08 -20.60
C ASN A 349 21.77 -13.17 -19.76
N SER A 350 22.05 -13.56 -18.50
CA SER A 350 22.88 -12.79 -17.58
C SER A 350 23.55 -13.69 -16.54
N PRO A 351 24.55 -13.20 -15.77
CA PRO A 351 25.13 -13.96 -14.65
C PRO A 351 24.27 -13.93 -13.38
N LEU A 352 23.01 -13.46 -13.45
CA LEU A 352 22.09 -13.52 -12.32
C LEU A 352 21.76 -14.97 -11.97
N GLU A 353 21.62 -15.25 -10.68
CA GLU A 353 21.40 -16.58 -10.15
C GLU A 353 20.03 -16.69 -9.45
N SER A 354 19.43 -17.88 -9.49
CA SER A 354 18.23 -18.20 -8.73
C SER A 354 18.54 -18.37 -7.25
N ALA A 355 17.70 -17.85 -6.38
CA ALA A 355 17.75 -18.06 -4.94
C ALA A 355 17.42 -19.51 -4.55
N THR A 356 16.75 -20.27 -5.43
CA THR A 356 16.34 -21.67 -5.22
C THR A 356 17.03 -22.62 -6.19
N ALA A 357 17.16 -23.90 -5.79
CA ALA A 357 17.67 -24.94 -6.67
C ALA A 357 16.71 -25.22 -7.85
N ASP A 358 15.42 -25.03 -7.66
CA ASP A 358 14.41 -25.14 -8.71
C ASP A 358 14.41 -23.89 -9.61
N LYS A 359 15.17 -23.96 -10.67
CA LYS A 359 15.32 -22.85 -11.64
C LYS A 359 14.04 -22.55 -12.42
N SER A 360 13.10 -23.49 -12.50
CA SER A 360 11.81 -23.29 -13.21
C SER A 360 10.94 -22.22 -12.55
N LYS A 361 11.17 -21.93 -11.27
CA LYS A 361 10.50 -20.86 -10.53
C LYS A 361 10.95 -19.47 -10.93
N ASN A 362 12.06 -19.34 -11.64
CA ASN A 362 12.70 -18.07 -12.01
C ASN A 362 12.78 -17.07 -10.83
N TYR A 363 13.22 -17.58 -9.67
CA TYR A 363 13.29 -16.79 -8.44
C TYR A 363 14.64 -16.08 -8.34
N VAL A 364 14.78 -15.03 -9.17
CA VAL A 364 15.99 -14.23 -9.32
C VAL A 364 15.85 -12.93 -8.55
N LEU A 365 16.34 -12.93 -7.31
CA LEU A 365 16.15 -11.81 -6.38
C LEU A 365 17.09 -10.66 -6.68
N THR A 366 16.63 -9.68 -7.46
CA THR A 366 17.34 -8.42 -7.69
C THR A 366 16.81 -7.36 -6.71
N THR A 367 17.55 -7.16 -5.61
CA THR A 367 17.09 -6.43 -4.42
C THR A 367 17.72 -5.05 -4.23
N GLY A 368 18.63 -4.68 -5.11
CA GLY A 368 19.26 -3.36 -5.14
C GLY A 368 19.86 -3.11 -6.52
N VAL A 369 19.60 -1.92 -7.04
CA VAL A 369 20.21 -1.42 -8.29
C VAL A 369 20.68 0.01 -8.08
N LYS A 370 21.85 0.36 -8.62
CA LYS A 370 22.38 1.71 -8.55
C LYS A 370 23.35 2.00 -9.67
N TYR A 371 23.11 3.04 -10.44
CA TYR A 371 24.07 3.55 -11.39
C TYR A 371 25.19 4.32 -10.71
N ASP A 372 26.42 4.16 -11.21
CA ASP A 372 27.49 5.10 -10.92
C ASP A 372 27.50 6.25 -11.93
N SER A 373 28.31 7.27 -11.67
CA SER A 373 28.39 8.47 -12.54
C SER A 373 28.96 8.19 -13.93
N THR A 374 29.49 7.01 -14.19
CA THR A 374 30.05 6.59 -15.49
C THR A 374 29.07 5.76 -16.31
N GLY A 375 27.86 5.51 -15.76
CA GLY A 375 26.79 4.77 -16.41
C GLY A 375 26.86 3.26 -16.23
N ASN A 376 27.71 2.74 -15.33
CA ASN A 376 27.67 1.34 -14.98
C ASN A 376 26.58 1.10 -13.94
N LEU A 377 25.80 0.04 -14.13
CA LEU A 377 24.75 -0.38 -13.19
C LEU A 377 25.29 -1.44 -12.23
N TRP A 378 25.27 -1.14 -10.94
CA TRP A 378 25.57 -2.06 -9.87
C TRP A 378 24.30 -2.77 -9.43
N VAL A 379 24.38 -4.09 -9.20
CA VAL A 379 23.22 -4.96 -8.99
C VAL A 379 23.48 -5.88 -7.81
N LEU A 380 22.55 -5.88 -6.85
CA LEU A 380 22.51 -6.89 -5.79
C LEU A 380 21.56 -8.01 -6.20
N ASN A 381 22.11 -9.19 -6.43
CA ASN A 381 21.38 -10.43 -6.64
C ASN A 381 21.43 -11.23 -5.33
N SER A 382 20.45 -11.02 -4.47
CA SER A 382 20.37 -11.65 -3.15
C SER A 382 20.31 -13.17 -3.25
N GLN A 383 20.87 -13.88 -2.26
CA GLN A 383 20.92 -15.34 -2.18
C GLN A 383 21.67 -16.02 -3.35
N SER A 384 22.47 -15.28 -4.10
CA SER A 384 23.37 -15.83 -5.12
C SER A 384 24.75 -16.10 -4.56
N THR A 385 25.55 -16.90 -5.27
CA THR A 385 26.92 -17.26 -4.87
C THR A 385 27.81 -16.03 -4.66
N ASN A 386 27.72 -15.05 -5.57
CA ASN A 386 28.38 -13.75 -5.49
C ASN A 386 27.32 -12.64 -5.63
N PRO A 387 26.83 -12.10 -4.53
CA PRO A 387 25.66 -11.22 -4.55
C PRO A 387 25.83 -9.89 -5.30
N LEU A 388 27.06 -9.36 -5.41
CA LEU A 388 27.30 -8.09 -6.09
C LEU A 388 27.78 -8.32 -7.53
N LYS A 389 27.11 -7.70 -8.47
CA LYS A 389 27.39 -7.75 -9.91
C LYS A 389 27.37 -6.34 -10.51
N MET A 390 27.93 -6.17 -11.69
CA MET A 390 27.92 -4.90 -12.42
C MET A 390 27.61 -5.16 -13.90
N LEU A 391 26.70 -4.38 -14.45
CA LEU A 391 26.45 -4.28 -15.89
C LEU A 391 27.09 -2.97 -16.37
N SER A 392 28.07 -3.05 -17.25
CA SER A 392 28.72 -1.85 -17.79
C SER A 392 27.77 -1.08 -18.71
N LYS A 393 28.08 0.18 -18.94
CA LYS A 393 27.34 1.01 -19.91
C LYS A 393 27.37 0.44 -21.34
N ASP A 394 28.32 -0.42 -21.65
CA ASP A 394 28.51 -1.09 -22.95
C ASP A 394 27.80 -2.46 -23.01
N GLY A 395 27.09 -2.85 -21.93
CA GLY A 395 26.29 -4.08 -21.87
C GLY A 395 27.04 -5.32 -21.36
N GLU A 396 28.27 -5.16 -20.87
CA GLU A 396 29.10 -6.28 -20.39
C GLU A 396 28.90 -6.52 -18.88
N TRP A 397 28.72 -7.78 -18.51
CA TRP A 397 28.56 -8.18 -17.12
C TRP A 397 29.88 -8.49 -16.44
N SER A 398 30.03 -8.08 -15.19
CA SER A 398 31.09 -8.44 -14.27
C SER A 398 30.55 -8.95 -12.95
N VAL A 399 31.14 -10.03 -12.41
CA VAL A 399 30.77 -10.61 -11.12
C VAL A 399 31.88 -10.34 -10.11
N MET A 400 31.53 -9.69 -8.98
CA MET A 400 32.48 -9.32 -7.93
C MET A 400 32.82 -10.54 -7.04
N SER A 401 33.58 -11.50 -7.56
CA SER A 401 33.86 -12.78 -6.90
C SER A 401 34.94 -12.72 -5.82
N ASN A 402 35.84 -11.72 -5.88
CA ASN A 402 37.08 -11.65 -5.07
C ASN A 402 37.00 -10.63 -3.91
N ILE A 403 35.80 -10.11 -3.58
CA ILE A 403 35.64 -9.09 -2.53
C ILE A 403 35.28 -9.68 -1.16
N GLY A 404 35.14 -11.01 -1.03
CA GLY A 404 34.77 -11.66 0.23
C GLY A 404 33.26 -11.67 0.51
N LEU A 405 32.42 -11.10 -0.37
CA LEU A 405 30.96 -11.14 -0.26
C LEU A 405 30.45 -12.46 -0.87
N LYS A 406 29.86 -13.30 -0.05
CA LYS A 406 29.37 -14.63 -0.46
C LYS A 406 27.97 -14.87 0.11
N LYS A 407 27.24 -15.81 -0.47
CA LYS A 407 25.92 -16.22 0.01
C LYS A 407 25.91 -16.53 1.52
N ASP A 408 26.93 -17.17 2.03
CA ASP A 408 26.99 -17.62 3.42
C ASP A 408 27.15 -16.49 4.43
N ASN A 409 27.72 -15.34 4.03
CA ASN A 409 27.89 -14.17 4.91
C ASN A 409 26.99 -12.97 4.53
N ALA A 410 26.16 -13.13 3.50
CA ALA A 410 25.33 -12.07 2.95
C ALA A 410 24.04 -12.64 2.33
N TRP A 411 23.29 -13.39 3.13
CA TRP A 411 22.10 -14.13 2.68
C TRP A 411 20.99 -13.25 2.12
N ASN A 412 20.69 -12.10 2.75
CA ASN A 412 19.60 -11.23 2.37
C ASN A 412 20.07 -9.79 2.14
N VAL A 413 20.91 -9.63 1.12
CA VAL A 413 21.42 -8.29 0.75
C VAL A 413 20.37 -7.48 0.02
N LYS A 414 20.30 -6.18 0.36
CA LYS A 414 19.37 -5.23 -0.26
C LYS A 414 19.81 -3.78 -0.04
N GLU A 415 19.12 -2.82 -0.64
CA GLU A 415 19.33 -1.39 -0.43
C GLU A 415 20.67 -0.86 -0.91
N LEU A 416 20.88 -0.86 -2.21
CA LEU A 416 22.10 -0.32 -2.78
C LEU A 416 22.02 1.22 -2.86
N PHE A 417 22.85 1.90 -2.07
CA PHE A 417 22.93 3.35 -1.99
C PHE A 417 24.35 3.83 -2.32
N LEU A 418 24.50 4.72 -3.29
CA LEU A 418 25.77 5.36 -3.60
C LEU A 418 25.92 6.65 -2.79
N SER A 419 26.83 6.66 -1.85
CA SER A 419 27.15 7.84 -1.06
C SER A 419 27.81 8.92 -1.90
N PRO A 420 27.24 10.13 -1.99
CA PRO A 420 27.85 11.23 -2.71
C PRO A 420 29.14 11.75 -2.06
N THR A 421 29.27 11.62 -0.73
CA THR A 421 30.44 12.09 0.01
C THR A 421 31.58 11.09 -0.01
N TYR A 422 31.28 9.83 0.32
CA TYR A 422 32.33 8.81 0.50
C TYR A 422 32.69 8.09 -0.80
N GLY A 423 31.81 8.14 -1.80
CA GLY A 423 31.98 7.41 -3.05
C GLY A 423 31.89 5.88 -2.88
N TYR A 424 31.29 5.42 -1.79
CA TYR A 424 31.05 4.01 -1.51
C TYR A 424 29.62 3.61 -1.85
N MET A 425 29.45 2.38 -2.26
CA MET A 425 28.15 1.73 -2.36
C MET A 425 27.82 1.07 -1.03
N TRP A 426 26.82 1.61 -0.34
CA TRP A 426 26.31 1.07 0.91
C TRP A 426 25.16 0.13 0.65
N PHE A 427 25.12 -0.99 1.38
CA PHE A 427 24.03 -1.93 1.35
C PHE A 427 23.95 -2.73 2.65
N VAL A 428 22.82 -3.35 2.90
CA VAL A 428 22.58 -4.09 4.14
C VAL A 428 22.38 -5.58 3.86
N ASN A 429 22.85 -6.44 4.77
CA ASN A 429 22.38 -7.81 4.91
C ASN A 429 21.28 -7.82 5.99
N SER A 430 20.04 -7.96 5.57
CA SER A 430 18.86 -7.94 6.46
C SER A 430 18.44 -9.37 6.82
N TYR A 431 19.34 -10.08 7.47
CA TYR A 431 19.12 -11.46 7.92
C TYR A 431 19.27 -11.54 9.43
N TRP A 432 18.26 -12.03 10.13
CA TRP A 432 18.14 -11.95 11.59
C TRP A 432 19.28 -12.63 12.37
N GLU A 433 19.92 -13.64 11.79
CA GLU A 433 21.09 -14.31 12.41
C GLU A 433 22.38 -13.51 12.20
N GLU A 434 22.50 -12.77 11.12
CA GLU A 434 23.72 -12.08 10.73
C GLU A 434 23.43 -10.75 10.00
N THR A 435 22.77 -9.83 10.72
CA THR A 435 22.57 -8.46 10.20
C THR A 435 23.90 -7.74 10.04
N LYS A 436 24.15 -7.15 8.85
CA LYS A 436 25.38 -6.40 8.58
C LYS A 436 25.12 -5.19 7.70
N LEU A 437 25.93 -4.17 7.90
CA LEU A 437 26.09 -3.03 7.01
C LEU A 437 27.40 -3.19 6.24
N PHE A 438 27.35 -3.08 4.93
CA PHE A 438 28.50 -3.13 4.05
C PHE A 438 28.73 -1.79 3.35
N ALA A 439 30.00 -1.44 3.14
CA ALA A 439 30.42 -0.34 2.29
C ALA A 439 31.39 -0.88 1.23
N TYR A 440 31.05 -0.74 -0.03
CA TYR A 440 31.90 -1.20 -1.14
C TYR A 440 32.52 -0.02 -1.87
N ASP A 441 33.85 0.07 -1.79
CA ASP A 441 34.67 0.98 -2.60
C ASP A 441 34.82 0.39 -4.00
N TYR A 442 33.95 0.76 -4.90
CA TYR A 442 33.95 0.20 -6.25
C TYR A 442 35.12 0.67 -7.11
N LYS A 443 35.76 1.78 -6.74
CA LYS A 443 36.95 2.29 -7.45
C LYS A 443 38.21 1.45 -7.14
N ASN A 444 38.32 1.01 -5.88
CA ASN A 444 39.45 0.22 -5.41
C ASN A 444 39.12 -1.28 -5.28
N ASN A 445 37.91 -1.70 -5.66
CA ASN A 445 37.42 -3.08 -5.55
C ASN A 445 37.57 -3.66 -4.14
N LYS A 446 37.16 -2.88 -3.12
CA LYS A 446 37.34 -3.26 -1.72
C LYS A 446 36.02 -3.18 -0.95
N LEU A 447 35.67 -4.29 -0.30
CA LEU A 447 34.51 -4.37 0.59
C LEU A 447 34.95 -4.11 2.04
N TYR A 448 34.19 -3.29 2.74
CA TYR A 448 34.31 -3.05 4.18
C TYR A 448 33.08 -3.59 4.90
N ASP A 449 33.30 -4.30 6.00
CA ASP A 449 32.27 -4.61 6.99
C ASP A 449 32.12 -3.39 7.90
N ALA A 450 31.07 -2.61 7.69
CA ALA A 450 30.84 -1.34 8.39
C ALA A 450 30.04 -1.50 9.67
N GLY A 451 29.76 -2.73 10.11
CA GLY A 451 29.14 -3.03 11.39
C GLY A 451 28.00 -4.04 11.33
N GLY A 452 27.67 -4.57 12.50
CA GLY A 452 26.66 -5.62 12.72
C GLY A 452 27.28 -6.99 13.02
N PRO A 453 26.50 -7.93 13.60
CA PRO A 453 25.14 -7.79 14.11
C PRO A 453 25.04 -6.98 15.43
N LYS A 454 26.16 -6.52 15.95
CA LYS A 454 26.26 -5.69 17.16
C LYS A 454 26.79 -4.32 16.79
N PHE A 455 26.13 -3.30 17.26
CA PHE A 455 26.59 -1.91 17.21
C PHE A 455 26.80 -1.40 18.62
N THR A 456 27.72 -0.47 18.79
CA THR A 456 27.94 0.24 20.08
C THR A 456 27.49 1.68 19.93
N ASN A 457 26.64 2.16 20.84
CA ASN A 457 26.19 3.55 20.79
C ASN A 457 27.11 4.48 21.60
N GLU A 458 26.81 5.77 21.60
CA GLU A 458 27.57 6.83 22.30
C GLU A 458 27.64 6.65 23.82
N ASP A 459 26.74 5.88 24.41
CA ASP A 459 26.74 5.55 25.85
C ASP A 459 27.42 4.20 26.16
N ASN A 460 28.14 3.63 25.20
CA ASN A 460 28.76 2.30 25.24
C ASN A 460 27.77 1.13 25.40
N ALA A 461 26.49 1.37 25.08
CA ALA A 461 25.50 0.30 25.09
C ALA A 461 25.57 -0.51 23.78
N THR A 462 25.41 -1.82 23.89
CA THR A 462 25.37 -2.72 22.74
C THR A 462 23.95 -2.85 22.21
N LEU A 463 23.78 -2.53 20.93
CA LEU A 463 22.54 -2.67 20.18
C LEU A 463 22.64 -3.90 19.25
N LYS A 464 21.56 -4.68 19.17
CA LYS A 464 21.46 -5.86 18.30
C LYS A 464 20.17 -5.79 17.49
N PRO A 465 20.09 -4.97 16.44
CA PRO A 465 18.93 -4.98 15.56
C PRO A 465 18.82 -6.34 14.85
N TYR A 466 17.62 -6.91 14.84
CA TYR A 466 17.34 -8.15 14.10
C TYR A 466 17.34 -7.92 12.58
N TYR A 467 17.02 -6.69 12.15
CA TYR A 467 16.96 -6.31 10.74
C TYR A 467 17.53 -4.93 10.52
N LEU A 468 18.22 -4.76 9.39
CA LEU A 468 18.54 -3.48 8.78
C LEU A 468 17.68 -3.35 7.51
N PHE A 469 17.00 -2.22 7.35
CA PHE A 469 16.03 -2.06 6.27
C PHE A 469 16.47 -1.09 5.19
N HIS A 470 17.09 0.03 5.58
CA HIS A 470 17.45 1.09 4.66
C HIS A 470 18.72 1.81 5.10
N VAL A 471 19.48 2.34 4.15
CA VAL A 471 20.67 3.16 4.38
C VAL A 471 20.60 4.41 3.51
N THR A 472 20.94 5.57 4.09
CA THR A 472 21.01 6.84 3.38
C THR A 472 22.03 7.77 4.02
N GLU A 473 22.43 8.84 3.32
CA GLU A 473 23.35 9.88 3.82
C GLU A 473 22.61 11.20 4.00
N ASP A 474 22.89 11.88 5.11
CA ASP A 474 22.37 13.21 5.35
C ASP A 474 23.36 14.33 4.91
N LYS A 475 22.93 15.60 4.93
CA LYS A 475 23.76 16.75 4.53
C LYS A 475 24.94 17.02 5.48
N ASN A 476 24.92 16.45 6.68
CA ASN A 476 26.02 16.48 7.62
C ASN A 476 26.99 15.31 7.42
N LYS A 477 26.79 14.52 6.33
CA LYS A 477 27.58 13.34 5.96
C LYS A 477 27.45 12.18 6.93
N ASN A 478 26.38 12.17 7.75
CA ASN A 478 26.07 11.02 8.59
C ASN A 478 25.39 9.93 7.73
N ILE A 479 25.77 8.68 7.96
CA ILE A 479 25.13 7.51 7.35
C ILE A 479 24.01 7.02 8.27
N TRP A 480 22.77 7.21 7.84
CA TRP A 480 21.58 6.83 8.59
C TRP A 480 21.11 5.43 8.22
N LEU A 481 20.69 4.68 9.24
CA LEU A 481 20.18 3.30 9.13
C LEU A 481 18.77 3.23 9.70
N SER A 482 17.85 2.62 8.95
CA SER A 482 16.57 2.16 9.48
C SER A 482 16.72 0.74 9.99
N THR A 483 16.30 0.49 11.21
CA THR A 483 16.49 -0.82 11.86
C THR A 483 15.26 -1.27 12.64
N SER A 484 15.25 -2.54 13.05
CA SER A 484 14.24 -3.08 13.97
C SER A 484 14.36 -2.55 15.42
N ALA A 485 15.42 -1.81 15.72
CA ALA A 485 15.67 -1.22 17.06
C ALA A 485 15.53 0.32 17.07
N GLY A 486 14.99 0.89 16.01
CA GLY A 486 14.89 2.33 15.78
C GLY A 486 15.92 2.85 14.79
N PRO A 487 15.92 4.16 14.50
CA PRO A 487 16.87 4.79 13.60
C PRO A 487 18.22 4.95 14.29
N LEU A 488 19.29 4.60 13.58
CA LEU A 488 20.69 4.78 14.01
C LEU A 488 21.43 5.61 12.97
N TYR A 489 22.50 6.28 13.35
CA TYR A 489 23.40 6.89 12.38
C TYR A 489 24.88 6.79 12.77
N MET A 490 25.74 6.76 11.78
CA MET A 490 27.20 6.83 11.92
C MET A 490 27.66 8.23 11.55
N THR A 491 28.44 8.85 12.42
CA THR A 491 29.10 10.12 12.11
C THR A 491 30.25 9.93 11.14
N PRO A 492 30.78 11.00 10.50
CA PRO A 492 31.98 10.89 9.67
C PRO A 492 33.18 10.24 10.40
N ASN A 493 33.32 10.46 11.69
CA ASN A 493 34.36 9.83 12.50
C ASN A 493 34.14 8.33 12.66
N ASP A 494 32.90 7.90 12.88
CA ASP A 494 32.56 6.47 12.99
C ASP A 494 32.84 5.74 11.67
N VAL A 495 32.51 6.37 10.55
CA VAL A 495 32.83 5.83 9.20
C VAL A 495 34.34 5.73 9.00
N ALA A 496 35.10 6.78 9.37
CA ALA A 496 36.55 6.80 9.23
C ALA A 496 37.26 5.74 10.09
N ASN A 497 36.67 5.39 11.24
CA ASN A 497 37.19 4.39 12.17
C ASN A 497 36.75 2.94 11.83
N GLY A 498 36.13 2.73 10.68
CA GLY A 498 35.80 1.39 10.16
C GLY A 498 34.42 0.86 10.58
N GLY A 499 33.57 1.70 11.17
CA GLY A 499 32.18 1.36 11.50
C GLY A 499 32.00 0.62 12.84
N GLY A 500 30.81 0.07 13.03
CA GLY A 500 30.43 -0.60 14.29
C GLY A 500 30.00 0.32 15.43
N TRP A 501 30.38 1.60 15.39
CA TRP A 501 29.90 2.65 16.28
C TRP A 501 28.74 3.41 15.63
N VAL A 502 27.71 3.69 16.43
CA VAL A 502 26.52 4.41 15.97
C VAL A 502 26.05 5.39 17.03
N THR A 503 25.31 6.38 16.61
CA THR A 503 24.60 7.30 17.51
C THR A 503 23.11 7.00 17.46
N GLN A 504 22.46 6.95 18.63
CA GLN A 504 21.02 7.02 18.79
C GLN A 504 20.61 8.44 19.12
N HIS A 505 19.78 9.07 18.30
CA HIS A 505 19.35 10.43 18.56
C HIS A 505 18.56 10.52 19.86
N LYS A 506 18.99 11.40 20.77
CA LYS A 506 18.33 11.63 22.08
C LYS A 506 17.34 12.77 21.98
N VAL A 507 16.12 12.55 22.47
CA VAL A 507 15.04 13.52 22.56
C VAL A 507 14.85 13.90 24.03
N PRO A 508 15.11 15.17 24.42
CA PRO A 508 14.88 15.63 25.81
C PRO A 508 13.42 15.43 26.20
N ARG A 509 13.19 14.98 27.43
CA ARG A 509 11.84 14.88 28.00
C ARG A 509 11.30 16.25 28.32
N ASN A 510 10.03 16.47 28.01
CA ASN A 510 9.33 17.72 28.37
C ASN A 510 8.54 17.54 29.69
N ASP A 511 9.20 17.01 30.72
CA ASP A 511 8.63 16.71 32.05
C ASP A 511 9.30 17.45 33.19
N GLY A 512 10.17 18.43 32.88
CA GLY A 512 10.95 19.20 33.86
C GLY A 512 12.17 18.45 34.38
N THR A 513 12.50 17.28 33.89
CA THR A 513 13.74 16.55 34.17
C THR A 513 14.81 16.87 33.12
N ASN A 514 16.08 16.63 33.45
CA ASN A 514 17.19 16.69 32.47
C ASN A 514 17.40 15.34 31.74
N LEU A 515 16.37 14.50 31.72
CA LEU A 515 16.44 13.18 31.07
C LEU A 515 16.08 13.27 29.57
N ALA A 516 16.59 12.34 28.81
CA ALA A 516 16.28 12.19 27.39
C ALA A 516 16.00 10.72 27.06
N ASP A 517 15.11 10.49 26.10
CA ASP A 517 14.84 9.17 25.56
C ASP A 517 15.49 9.03 24.19
N TYR A 518 15.85 7.83 23.80
CA TYR A 518 16.29 7.56 22.44
C TYR A 518 15.11 7.61 21.47
N LEU A 519 15.25 8.35 20.38
CA LEU A 519 14.24 8.51 19.36
C LEU A 519 13.81 7.14 18.81
N LEU A 520 12.51 6.82 18.92
CA LEU A 520 11.91 5.60 18.41
C LEU A 520 12.65 4.31 18.83
N SER A 521 13.23 4.30 20.05
CA SER A 521 13.93 3.12 20.57
C SER A 521 12.99 1.90 20.61
N ASN A 522 13.46 0.78 20.06
CA ASN A 522 12.70 -0.47 19.91
C ASN A 522 11.43 -0.35 19.02
N VAL A 523 11.33 0.70 18.22
CA VAL A 523 10.31 0.83 17.19
C VAL A 523 10.96 0.47 15.84
N GLU A 524 10.37 -0.47 15.13
CA GLU A 524 10.84 -0.83 13.80
C GLU A 524 10.64 0.34 12.83
N THR A 525 11.75 0.80 12.22
CA THR A 525 11.74 1.85 11.19
C THR A 525 12.15 1.24 9.86
N ARG A 526 11.35 1.48 8.81
CA ARG A 526 11.51 0.81 7.50
C ARG A 526 12.30 1.63 6.50
N CYS A 527 12.15 2.95 6.51
CA CYS A 527 12.95 3.82 5.65
C CYS A 527 13.22 5.19 6.30
N ILE A 528 14.24 5.88 5.81
CA ILE A 528 14.57 7.25 6.16
C ILE A 528 14.79 8.03 4.86
N ALA A 529 14.07 9.13 4.67
CA ALA A 529 14.33 10.09 3.61
C ALA A 529 14.89 11.38 4.20
N VAL A 530 15.83 11.99 3.50
CA VAL A 530 16.45 13.27 3.90
C VAL A 530 16.01 14.34 2.90
N ASP A 531 15.36 15.40 3.40
CA ASP A 531 14.88 16.48 2.55
C ASP A 531 15.92 17.59 2.29
N GLY A 532 15.50 18.58 1.50
CA GLY A 532 16.30 19.74 1.18
C GLY A 532 16.73 20.58 2.39
N GLY A 533 16.01 20.54 3.49
CA GLY A 533 16.33 21.18 4.77
C GLY A 533 17.14 20.31 5.74
N ASN A 534 17.58 19.13 5.31
CA ASN A 534 18.24 18.12 6.15
C ASN A 534 17.34 17.51 7.25
N ARG A 535 16.00 17.63 7.12
CA ARG A 535 15.07 16.92 8.01
C ARG A 535 15.01 15.44 7.60
N LYS A 536 14.83 14.58 8.59
CA LYS A 536 14.69 13.14 8.41
C LYS A 536 13.21 12.77 8.53
N TRP A 537 12.70 12.21 7.46
CA TRP A 537 11.37 11.61 7.42
C TRP A 537 11.54 10.12 7.65
N ILE A 538 10.97 9.61 8.74
CA ILE A 538 11.17 8.24 9.21
C ILE A 538 9.81 7.51 9.14
N ALA A 539 9.78 6.33 8.51
CA ALA A 539 8.60 5.48 8.38
C ALA A 539 8.85 4.06 8.91
#